data_4847d7d16051e750cca5095e040c1e89
#
_entry.id   4847d7d16051e750cca5095e040c1e89
#
_cell.length_a   1.000
_cell.length_b   1.000
_cell.length_c   1.000
_cell.angle_alpha   90.00
_cell.angle_beta   90.00
_cell.angle_gamma   90.00
#
_symmetry.space_group_name_H-M   'P 1'
#
loop_
_entity.id
_entity.type
_entity.pdbx_description
1 polymer ?
#
loop_
_entity_poly.entity_id
_entity_poly.type
_entity_poly.pdbx_seq_one_letter_code
_entity_poly.pdbx_strand_id
1 'polypeptide(L)'
;DVDGATSSSLLKLFLHSVGCEAPVHIPEREEGYGPSKTAVDEFAALGTNLLITTDCGTTAFEVLEYAKNKGMDVIVLDHHEAETRLPDICAVVNPKRLDESDEYPCLKYLAAVGVVFLTVVAVNRELRKRGFYQNRPAPDLMKWLDLVALGTVCDVVPLLGLNRAFVRQGLKVMSLRQNCGLKALADKASLSEAPTSYHLGFVLGPRINAGGRVGEASTGSRLLCATDDFQAAMLADRLDGFNALRKEIEAYVLLQAIEILEGTPQPYPIAFVYGHDWHQGVIGIVAGKLKERYGLPAFVMSVENDEVKGSARSVPGLNIGALVMAAKEKGLLTKGGGHNMAAGFSLEEKNLEAFRRFAGEYAERALGKEKIVPTLEIDGVIGLSAATPEFADKLSLLEPFGAGNPEPRLMLGGVRIIRSDIVGSGHVRCVLGSFAGGSLKAMAFRAADSEVGKALLNRRGEPFNLAGTLRKDTWMGRTQVQFVIEDAMRG
;
A
#
# COMPACT_ATOMS: atom_id res chain seq x y z
N ASP A 1 0.30 -10.30 0.74
CA ASP A 1 0.82 -8.92 0.70
C ASP A 1 1.81 -8.64 1.83
N VAL A 2 2.20 -7.38 2.04
CA VAL A 2 3.22 -7.01 3.03
C VAL A 2 2.68 -7.11 4.45
N ASP A 3 1.42 -6.77 4.70
CA ASP A 3 0.86 -6.82 6.05
C ASP A 3 0.74 -8.27 6.53
N GLY A 4 0.23 -9.18 5.70
CA GLY A 4 0.22 -10.61 5.99
C GLY A 4 1.63 -11.20 6.17
N ALA A 5 2.60 -10.79 5.32
CA ALA A 5 3.98 -11.24 5.43
C ALA A 5 4.66 -10.75 6.73
N THR A 6 4.47 -9.48 7.11
CA THR A 6 5.04 -8.92 8.36
C THR A 6 4.34 -9.47 9.58
N SER A 7 3.03 -9.65 9.54
CA SER A 7 2.21 -10.23 10.61
C SER A 7 2.64 -11.67 10.94
N SER A 8 2.70 -12.53 9.93
CA SER A 8 3.12 -13.91 10.09
C SER A 8 4.58 -14.03 10.54
N SER A 9 5.46 -13.18 9.99
CA SER A 9 6.88 -13.17 10.38
C SER A 9 7.09 -12.71 11.82
N LEU A 10 6.42 -11.66 12.25
CA LEU A 10 6.49 -11.16 13.62
C LEU A 10 6.03 -12.22 14.61
N LEU A 11 4.89 -12.87 14.34
CA LEU A 11 4.35 -13.92 15.20
C LEU A 11 5.31 -15.12 15.26
N LYS A 12 5.84 -15.57 14.12
CA LYS A 12 6.81 -16.66 14.04
C LYS A 12 8.08 -16.35 14.83
N LEU A 13 8.65 -15.16 14.66
CA LEU A 13 9.86 -14.75 15.39
C LEU A 13 9.63 -14.69 16.91
N PHE A 14 8.46 -14.22 17.34
CA PHE A 14 8.09 -14.25 18.75
C PHE A 14 7.95 -15.68 19.27
N LEU A 15 7.18 -16.54 18.59
CA LEU A 15 6.97 -17.94 19.01
C LEU A 15 8.31 -18.69 19.09
N HIS A 16 9.18 -18.53 18.09
CA HIS A 16 10.52 -19.09 18.11
C HIS A 16 11.35 -18.60 19.33
N SER A 17 11.26 -17.32 19.66
CA SER A 17 11.99 -16.72 20.79
C SER A 17 11.57 -17.28 22.15
N VAL A 18 10.37 -17.85 22.25
CA VAL A 18 9.86 -18.51 23.45
C VAL A 18 9.95 -20.05 23.38
N GLY A 19 10.58 -20.57 22.31
CA GLY A 19 10.83 -22.01 22.13
C GLY A 19 9.67 -22.77 21.50
N CYS A 20 8.79 -22.09 20.78
CA CYS A 20 7.70 -22.70 20.03
C CYS A 20 7.97 -22.58 18.54
N GLU A 21 8.07 -23.72 17.84
CA GLU A 21 8.21 -23.74 16.38
C GLU A 21 6.82 -23.68 15.73
N ALA A 22 6.68 -22.77 14.75
CA ALA A 22 5.45 -22.59 14.00
C ALA A 22 5.73 -22.57 12.49
N PRO A 23 5.25 -23.56 11.73
CA PRO A 23 5.24 -23.48 10.27
C PRO A 23 4.31 -22.35 9.81
N VAL A 24 4.67 -21.71 8.71
CA VAL A 24 3.89 -20.62 8.10
C VAL A 24 3.51 -21.01 6.70
N HIS A 25 2.23 -20.92 6.39
CA HIS A 25 1.68 -21.00 5.03
C HIS A 25 1.29 -19.61 4.55
N ILE A 26 1.76 -19.24 3.37
CA ILE A 26 1.36 -18.01 2.67
C ILE A 26 0.65 -18.46 1.40
N PRO A 27 -0.66 -18.19 1.24
CA PRO A 27 -1.40 -18.66 0.08
C PRO A 27 -0.84 -18.10 -1.23
N GLU A 28 -0.72 -18.96 -2.23
CA GLU A 28 -0.44 -18.51 -3.58
C GLU A 28 -1.70 -17.87 -4.20
N ARG A 29 -1.52 -17.09 -5.26
CA ARG A 29 -2.63 -16.33 -5.86
C ARG A 29 -3.77 -17.20 -6.37
N GLU A 30 -3.46 -18.39 -6.86
CA GLU A 30 -4.44 -19.37 -7.36
C GLU A 30 -5.31 -19.94 -6.24
N GLU A 31 -4.79 -20.02 -5.01
CA GLU A 31 -5.55 -20.47 -3.83
C GLU A 31 -6.63 -19.45 -3.43
N GLY A 32 -6.44 -18.19 -3.78
CA GLY A 32 -7.31 -17.10 -3.38
C GLY A 32 -6.86 -16.40 -2.12
N TYR A 33 -7.71 -15.51 -1.59
CA TYR A 33 -7.43 -14.75 -0.39
C TYR A 33 -7.91 -15.48 0.87
N GLY A 34 -7.07 -15.52 1.90
CA GLY A 34 -7.37 -16.08 3.21
C GLY A 34 -7.02 -17.57 3.34
N PRO A 35 -7.43 -18.22 4.44
CA PRO A 35 -7.14 -19.62 4.68
C PRO A 35 -7.85 -20.53 3.69
N SER A 36 -7.21 -21.62 3.27
CA SER A 36 -7.77 -22.66 2.40
C SER A 36 -7.94 -24.00 3.12
N LYS A 37 -8.87 -24.85 2.65
CA LYS A 37 -9.03 -26.21 3.19
C LYS A 37 -7.76 -27.05 2.95
N THR A 38 -7.07 -26.80 1.84
CA THR A 38 -5.80 -27.48 1.53
C THR A 38 -4.73 -27.15 2.58
N ALA A 39 -4.55 -25.88 2.93
CA ALA A 39 -3.63 -25.47 3.98
C ALA A 39 -4.00 -26.08 5.35
N VAL A 40 -5.30 -26.17 5.68
CA VAL A 40 -5.78 -26.83 6.89
C VAL A 40 -5.43 -28.31 6.90
N ASP A 41 -5.57 -29.02 5.76
CA ASP A 41 -5.21 -30.44 5.65
C ASP A 41 -3.69 -30.64 5.79
N GLU A 42 -2.88 -29.77 5.21
CA GLU A 42 -1.42 -29.79 5.37
C GLU A 42 -1.02 -29.64 6.85
N PHE A 43 -1.60 -28.66 7.56
CA PHE A 43 -1.33 -28.47 8.97
C PHE A 43 -1.84 -29.62 9.84
N ALA A 44 -3.00 -30.22 9.49
CA ALA A 44 -3.51 -31.41 10.17
C ALA A 44 -2.54 -32.60 10.03
N ALA A 45 -1.97 -32.80 8.83
CA ALA A 45 -0.99 -33.85 8.57
C ALA A 45 0.33 -33.65 9.36
N LEU A 46 0.66 -32.39 9.71
CA LEU A 46 1.79 -32.06 10.58
C LEU A 46 1.48 -32.22 12.08
N GLY A 47 0.24 -32.59 12.45
CA GLY A 47 -0.19 -32.72 13.84
C GLY A 47 -0.42 -31.39 14.55
N THR A 48 -0.77 -30.35 13.80
CA THR A 48 -1.04 -29.00 14.34
C THR A 48 -2.29 -29.02 15.22
N ASN A 49 -2.17 -28.50 16.45
CA ASN A 49 -3.26 -28.39 17.40
C ASN A 49 -3.83 -26.97 17.48
N LEU A 50 -3.02 -25.95 17.13
CA LEU A 50 -3.42 -24.55 17.14
C LEU A 50 -3.12 -23.92 15.78
N LEU A 51 -4.16 -23.43 15.12
CA LEU A 51 -4.07 -22.65 13.88
C LEU A 51 -4.27 -21.18 14.21
N ILE A 52 -3.36 -20.33 13.75
CA ILE A 52 -3.48 -18.87 13.89
C ILE A 52 -3.49 -18.26 12.50
N THR A 53 -4.58 -17.57 12.13
CA THR A 53 -4.61 -16.78 10.91
C THR A 53 -4.21 -15.32 11.20
N THR A 54 -3.48 -14.70 10.29
CA THR A 54 -3.06 -13.30 10.40
C THR A 54 -3.43 -12.57 9.12
N ASP A 55 -3.97 -11.34 9.25
CA ASP A 55 -4.40 -10.50 8.13
C ASP A 55 -5.51 -11.12 7.26
N CYS A 56 -6.25 -12.04 7.84
CA CYS A 56 -7.40 -12.72 7.23
C CYS A 56 -8.14 -13.55 8.25
N GLY A 57 -9.34 -14.01 7.89
CA GLY A 57 -10.04 -15.02 8.66
C GLY A 57 -11.35 -14.54 9.31
N THR A 58 -11.52 -13.24 9.56
CA THR A 58 -12.72 -12.71 10.24
C THR A 58 -14.05 -13.20 9.60
N THR A 59 -14.07 -13.38 8.28
CA THR A 59 -15.28 -13.84 7.53
C THR A 59 -15.10 -15.22 6.87
N ALA A 60 -14.05 -15.97 7.22
CA ALA A 60 -13.75 -17.27 6.61
C ALA A 60 -14.46 -18.45 7.32
N PHE A 61 -15.76 -18.31 7.59
CA PHE A 61 -16.56 -19.23 8.41
C PHE A 61 -16.37 -20.71 8.08
N GLU A 62 -16.54 -21.09 6.81
CA GLU A 62 -16.47 -22.50 6.39
C GLU A 62 -15.10 -23.15 6.61
N VAL A 63 -14.03 -22.42 6.34
CA VAL A 63 -12.67 -22.95 6.46
C VAL A 63 -12.24 -23.05 7.92
N LEU A 64 -12.65 -22.08 8.75
CA LEU A 64 -12.33 -22.09 10.18
C LEU A 64 -13.14 -23.19 10.91
N GLU A 65 -14.40 -23.40 10.53
CA GLU A 65 -15.21 -24.52 11.00
C GLU A 65 -14.59 -25.87 10.58
N TYR A 66 -14.10 -25.95 9.33
CA TYR A 66 -13.37 -27.13 8.86
C TYR A 66 -12.12 -27.42 9.68
N ALA A 67 -11.33 -26.41 10.03
CA ALA A 67 -10.15 -26.57 10.89
C ALA A 67 -10.54 -27.07 12.30
N LYS A 68 -11.60 -26.50 12.89
CA LYS A 68 -12.16 -26.96 14.17
C LYS A 68 -12.60 -28.43 14.11
N ASN A 69 -13.26 -28.84 13.02
CA ASN A 69 -13.69 -30.24 12.81
C ASN A 69 -12.51 -31.20 12.62
N LYS A 70 -11.33 -30.71 12.23
CA LYS A 70 -10.06 -31.46 12.22
C LYS A 70 -9.38 -31.52 13.59
N GLY A 71 -9.99 -30.97 14.64
CA GLY A 71 -9.47 -30.98 16.00
C GLY A 71 -8.47 -29.87 16.33
N MET A 72 -8.39 -28.83 15.53
CA MET A 72 -7.56 -27.68 15.79
C MET A 72 -8.30 -26.62 16.59
N ASP A 73 -7.64 -26.03 17.57
CA ASP A 73 -8.02 -24.73 18.12
C ASP A 73 -7.68 -23.65 17.08
N VAL A 74 -8.53 -22.63 16.93
CA VAL A 74 -8.34 -21.58 15.93
C VAL A 74 -8.38 -20.20 16.58
N ILE A 75 -7.40 -19.36 16.22
CA ILE A 75 -7.34 -17.94 16.59
C ILE A 75 -7.21 -17.11 15.31
N VAL A 76 -8.02 -16.06 15.20
CA VAL A 76 -7.95 -15.07 14.11
C VAL A 76 -7.35 -13.77 14.64
N LEU A 77 -6.30 -13.26 13.99
CA LEU A 77 -5.69 -11.96 14.24
C LEU A 77 -5.84 -11.12 12.97
N ASP A 78 -6.84 -10.25 12.94
CA ASP A 78 -7.29 -9.59 11.72
C ASP A 78 -7.67 -8.13 11.96
N HIS A 79 -7.87 -7.36 10.90
CA HIS A 79 -8.29 -5.95 10.95
C HIS A 79 -9.31 -5.61 9.86
N HIS A 80 -9.75 -6.60 9.09
CA HIS A 80 -10.77 -6.41 8.06
C HIS A 80 -12.16 -6.19 8.67
N GLU A 81 -13.08 -5.63 7.89
CA GLU A 81 -14.46 -5.39 8.33
C GLU A 81 -15.10 -6.71 8.77
N ALA A 82 -15.73 -6.70 9.94
CA ALA A 82 -16.40 -7.84 10.51
C ALA A 82 -17.91 -7.82 10.18
N GLU A 83 -18.50 -9.01 10.07
CA GLU A 83 -19.93 -9.17 10.00
C GLU A 83 -20.56 -9.18 11.42
N THR A 84 -21.88 -9.12 11.49
CA THR A 84 -22.62 -9.25 12.77
C THR A 84 -22.42 -10.60 13.46
N ARG A 85 -22.16 -11.64 12.66
CA ARG A 85 -21.80 -12.97 13.14
C ARG A 85 -20.29 -13.14 13.07
N LEU A 86 -19.70 -13.69 14.12
CA LEU A 86 -18.29 -14.09 14.16
C LEU A 86 -18.15 -15.61 14.01
N PRO A 87 -17.02 -16.13 13.53
CA PRO A 87 -16.70 -17.56 13.54
C PRO A 87 -16.72 -18.13 14.97
N ASP A 88 -17.32 -19.33 15.12
CA ASP A 88 -17.35 -20.07 16.41
C ASP A 88 -16.03 -20.82 16.64
N ILE A 89 -15.01 -20.09 17.09
CA ILE A 89 -13.62 -20.53 17.31
C ILE A 89 -13.11 -20.02 18.63
N CYS A 90 -11.86 -20.36 19.02
CA CYS A 90 -11.27 -19.96 20.29
C CYS A 90 -11.23 -18.45 20.51
N ALA A 91 -10.81 -17.68 19.49
CA ALA A 91 -10.78 -16.23 19.58
C ALA A 91 -10.75 -15.57 18.20
N VAL A 92 -11.42 -14.42 18.08
CA VAL A 92 -11.31 -13.46 16.98
C VAL A 92 -10.82 -12.15 17.57
N VAL A 93 -9.54 -11.84 17.35
CA VAL A 93 -8.91 -10.57 17.77
C VAL A 93 -8.94 -9.64 16.56
N ASN A 94 -9.93 -8.76 16.54
CA ASN A 94 -10.12 -7.79 15.47
C ASN A 94 -10.75 -6.52 16.05
N PRO A 95 -10.09 -5.36 15.99
CA PRO A 95 -10.60 -4.12 16.55
C PRO A 95 -11.81 -3.53 15.81
N LYS A 96 -12.17 -4.08 14.65
CA LYS A 96 -13.36 -3.69 13.86
C LYS A 96 -14.58 -4.60 14.09
N ARG A 97 -14.55 -5.47 15.07
CA ARG A 97 -15.74 -6.23 15.48
C ARG A 97 -16.84 -5.27 15.91
N LEU A 98 -18.08 -5.61 15.59
CA LEU A 98 -19.25 -4.76 15.93
C LEU A 98 -19.57 -4.75 17.44
N ASP A 99 -19.12 -5.77 18.17
CA ASP A 99 -19.28 -5.90 19.63
C ASP A 99 -18.08 -5.36 20.41
N GLU A 100 -17.08 -4.74 19.72
CA GLU A 100 -15.90 -4.14 20.35
C GLU A 100 -16.24 -2.77 20.96
N SER A 101 -15.58 -2.46 22.07
CA SER A 101 -15.74 -1.16 22.75
C SER A 101 -15.17 0.00 21.92
N ASP A 102 -15.86 1.15 21.94
CA ASP A 102 -15.38 2.39 21.36
C ASP A 102 -14.46 3.20 22.32
N GLU A 103 -14.04 2.61 23.45
CA GLU A 103 -13.15 3.27 24.41
C GLU A 103 -11.81 3.69 23.79
N TYR A 104 -11.30 2.90 22.84
CA TYR A 104 -10.04 3.17 22.12
C TYR A 104 -10.26 3.18 20.61
N PRO A 105 -10.94 4.17 20.04
CA PRO A 105 -11.32 4.17 18.63
C PRO A 105 -10.12 4.14 17.67
N CYS A 106 -8.93 4.56 18.12
CA CYS A 106 -7.70 4.50 17.33
C CYS A 106 -7.24 3.06 17.03
N LEU A 107 -7.70 2.05 17.76
CA LEU A 107 -7.38 0.65 17.49
C LEU A 107 -8.02 0.17 16.19
N LYS A 108 -9.16 0.73 15.77
CA LYS A 108 -9.82 0.41 14.50
C LYS A 108 -8.98 0.79 13.26
N TYR A 109 -7.95 1.61 13.44
CA TYR A 109 -7.03 1.97 12.37
C TYR A 109 -5.84 1.03 12.23
N LEU A 110 -5.65 0.07 13.14
CA LEU A 110 -4.50 -0.83 13.09
C LEU A 110 -4.50 -1.67 11.81
N ALA A 111 -3.33 -1.85 11.22
CA ALA A 111 -3.04 -2.93 10.28
C ALA A 111 -2.96 -4.27 11.03
N ALA A 112 -3.04 -5.40 10.34
CA ALA A 112 -2.98 -6.70 11.00
C ALA A 112 -1.68 -6.90 11.78
N VAL A 113 -0.54 -6.42 11.29
CA VAL A 113 0.73 -6.49 12.02
C VAL A 113 0.69 -5.73 13.36
N GLY A 114 -0.06 -4.64 13.43
CA GLY A 114 -0.31 -3.91 14.67
C GLY A 114 -1.14 -4.72 15.67
N VAL A 115 -2.18 -5.42 15.20
CA VAL A 115 -3.00 -6.33 15.99
C VAL A 115 -2.16 -7.50 16.50
N VAL A 116 -1.34 -8.10 15.62
CA VAL A 116 -0.39 -9.18 15.99
C VAL A 116 0.61 -8.69 17.05
N PHE A 117 1.17 -7.50 16.88
CA PHE A 117 2.11 -6.94 17.84
C PHE A 117 1.48 -6.75 19.23
N LEU A 118 0.27 -6.22 19.33
CA LEU A 118 -0.45 -6.09 20.59
C LEU A 118 -0.78 -7.45 21.21
N THR A 119 -1.12 -8.43 20.38
CA THR A 119 -1.32 -9.83 20.85
C THR A 119 -0.03 -10.39 21.41
N VAL A 120 1.10 -10.22 20.73
CA VAL A 120 2.43 -10.63 21.22
C VAL A 120 2.78 -9.95 22.54
N VAL A 121 2.49 -8.65 22.67
CA VAL A 121 2.69 -7.92 23.95
C VAL A 121 1.85 -8.53 25.07
N ALA A 122 0.58 -8.85 24.80
CA ALA A 122 -0.32 -9.46 25.79
C ALA A 122 0.15 -10.86 26.21
N VAL A 123 0.52 -11.71 25.24
CA VAL A 123 1.06 -13.06 25.49
C VAL A 123 2.38 -12.98 26.28
N ASN A 124 3.30 -12.10 25.88
CA ASN A 124 4.57 -11.91 26.58
C ASN A 124 4.38 -11.45 28.03
N ARG A 125 3.39 -10.56 28.28
CA ARG A 125 3.01 -10.12 29.63
C ARG A 125 2.48 -11.29 30.46
N GLU A 126 1.64 -12.14 29.90
CA GLU A 126 1.07 -13.30 30.59
C GLU A 126 2.15 -14.36 30.88
N LEU A 127 3.04 -14.62 29.93
CA LEU A 127 4.19 -15.53 30.15
C LEU A 127 5.08 -15.03 31.31
N ARG A 128 5.32 -13.71 31.38
CA ARG A 128 6.09 -13.11 32.49
C ARG A 128 5.36 -13.28 33.81
N LYS A 129 4.06 -13.05 33.86
CA LYS A 129 3.23 -13.21 35.04
C LYS A 129 3.22 -14.65 35.56
N ARG A 130 3.25 -15.63 34.65
CA ARG A 130 3.35 -17.09 34.99
C ARG A 130 4.76 -17.56 35.32
N GLY A 131 5.73 -16.67 35.37
CA GLY A 131 7.12 -17.01 35.73
C GLY A 131 7.92 -17.71 34.61
N PHE A 132 7.43 -17.70 33.36
CA PHE A 132 8.07 -18.38 32.24
C PHE A 132 9.50 -17.89 31.97
N TYR A 133 9.84 -16.68 32.35
CA TYR A 133 11.15 -16.06 32.15
C TYR A 133 12.06 -16.13 33.38
N GLN A 134 11.73 -16.92 34.40
CA GLN A 134 12.59 -17.05 35.61
C GLN A 134 13.98 -17.58 35.27
N ASN A 135 14.09 -18.51 34.33
CA ASN A 135 15.34 -19.19 33.94
C ASN A 135 15.76 -18.94 32.49
N ARG A 136 15.16 -17.94 31.82
CA ARG A 136 15.46 -17.53 30.43
C ARG A 136 15.22 -16.06 30.25
N PRO A 137 15.95 -15.39 29.35
CA PRO A 137 15.68 -13.95 29.05
C PRO A 137 14.34 -13.78 28.35
N ALA A 138 13.60 -12.72 28.71
CA ALA A 138 12.44 -12.31 27.96
C ALA A 138 12.88 -11.66 26.63
N PRO A 139 12.17 -11.89 25.52
CA PRO A 139 12.49 -11.24 24.26
C PRO A 139 12.27 -9.72 24.34
N ASP A 140 13.15 -8.96 23.67
CA ASP A 140 12.93 -7.56 23.42
C ASP A 140 11.95 -7.40 22.25
N LEU A 141 10.70 -7.05 22.54
CA LEU A 141 9.66 -6.89 21.53
C LEU A 141 9.87 -5.66 20.67
N MET A 142 10.58 -4.63 21.21
CA MET A 142 10.77 -3.37 20.50
C MET A 142 11.61 -3.52 19.23
N LYS A 143 12.47 -4.51 19.16
CA LYS A 143 13.30 -4.82 17.98
C LYS A 143 12.49 -5.20 16.73
N TRP A 144 11.24 -5.61 16.90
CA TRP A 144 10.35 -6.02 15.79
C TRP A 144 9.42 -4.88 15.33
N LEU A 145 9.57 -3.68 15.88
CA LEU A 145 8.79 -2.52 15.42
C LEU A 145 9.14 -2.10 13.98
N ASP A 146 10.26 -2.50 13.45
CA ASP A 146 10.59 -2.35 12.03
C ASP A 146 9.62 -3.12 11.13
N LEU A 147 9.24 -4.35 11.49
CA LEU A 147 8.22 -5.14 10.79
C LEU A 147 6.84 -4.49 10.94
N VAL A 148 6.50 -4.01 12.15
CA VAL A 148 5.22 -3.33 12.41
C VAL A 148 5.11 -2.06 11.57
N ALA A 149 6.18 -1.27 11.47
CA ALA A 149 6.19 -0.08 10.63
C ALA A 149 6.01 -0.41 9.15
N LEU A 150 6.68 -1.45 8.67
CA LEU A 150 6.61 -1.86 7.27
C LEU A 150 5.19 -2.31 6.88
N GLY A 151 4.57 -3.23 7.63
CA GLY A 151 3.20 -3.67 7.37
C GLY A 151 2.21 -2.51 7.45
N THR A 152 2.26 -1.72 8.53
CA THR A 152 1.37 -0.56 8.74
C THR A 152 1.41 0.44 7.58
N VAL A 153 2.60 0.79 7.07
CA VAL A 153 2.73 1.73 5.94
C VAL A 153 2.25 1.10 4.63
N CYS A 154 2.58 -0.18 4.40
CA CYS A 154 2.24 -0.85 3.15
C CYS A 154 0.75 -1.19 3.03
N ASP A 155 0.05 -1.39 4.15
CA ASP A 155 -1.40 -1.58 4.18
C ASP A 155 -2.19 -0.27 4.01
N VAL A 156 -1.48 0.87 3.98
CA VAL A 156 -2.05 2.21 3.73
C VAL A 156 -3.08 2.63 4.78
N VAL A 157 -3.02 2.07 5.98
CA VAL A 157 -3.88 2.48 7.11
C VAL A 157 -3.49 3.87 7.64
N PRO A 158 -4.43 4.61 8.25
CA PRO A 158 -4.16 5.95 8.76
C PRO A 158 -3.00 5.99 9.77
N LEU A 159 -2.01 6.84 9.53
CA LEU A 159 -0.88 7.08 10.44
C LEU A 159 -1.28 8.04 11.57
N LEU A 160 -2.28 7.62 12.34
CA LEU A 160 -2.83 8.34 13.49
C LEU A 160 -2.60 7.53 14.78
N GLY A 161 -2.58 8.21 15.92
CA GLY A 161 -2.51 7.56 17.23
C GLY A 161 -1.39 6.53 17.32
N LEU A 162 -1.76 5.27 17.58
CA LEU A 162 -0.82 4.17 17.80
C LEU A 162 -0.06 3.78 16.51
N ASN A 163 -0.71 3.78 15.34
CA ASN A 163 -0.04 3.52 14.06
C ASN A 163 1.11 4.51 13.82
N ARG A 164 0.88 5.80 14.08
CA ARG A 164 1.92 6.81 13.95
C ARG A 164 3.08 6.56 14.91
N ALA A 165 2.79 6.18 16.15
CA ALA A 165 3.81 5.83 17.13
C ALA A 165 4.63 4.61 16.71
N PHE A 166 3.97 3.56 16.22
CA PHE A 166 4.62 2.35 15.69
C PHE A 166 5.53 2.67 14.51
N VAL A 167 5.04 3.41 13.52
CA VAL A 167 5.85 3.75 12.35
C VAL A 167 7.02 4.65 12.75
N ARG A 168 6.81 5.67 13.59
CA ARG A 168 7.87 6.56 14.04
C ARG A 168 8.97 5.81 14.80
N GLN A 169 8.61 4.88 15.67
CA GLN A 169 9.59 4.09 16.42
C GLN A 169 10.20 2.99 15.54
N GLY A 170 9.39 2.35 14.70
CA GLY A 170 9.87 1.29 13.80
C GLY A 170 10.88 1.78 12.77
N LEU A 171 10.72 3.00 12.23
CA LEU A 171 11.73 3.62 11.36
C LEU A 171 13.08 3.80 12.06
N LYS A 172 13.08 4.15 13.37
CA LYS A 172 14.32 4.23 14.16
C LYS A 172 14.96 2.85 14.34
N VAL A 173 14.14 1.82 14.63
CA VAL A 173 14.62 0.44 14.77
C VAL A 173 15.18 -0.05 13.43
N MET A 174 14.49 0.19 12.33
CA MET A 174 14.94 -0.18 10.98
C MET A 174 16.28 0.49 10.63
N SER A 175 16.51 1.73 11.06
CA SER A 175 17.79 2.42 10.87
C SER A 175 18.97 1.73 11.55
N LEU A 176 18.73 0.91 12.57
CA LEU A 176 19.77 0.10 13.24
C LEU A 176 20.15 -1.14 12.41
N ARG A 177 19.37 -1.49 11.36
CA ARG A 177 19.67 -2.57 10.40
C ARG A 177 19.89 -3.94 11.06
N GLN A 178 19.16 -4.23 12.13
CA GLN A 178 19.31 -5.47 12.90
C GLN A 178 18.58 -6.68 12.30
N ASN A 179 17.47 -6.44 11.57
CA ASN A 179 16.81 -7.51 10.83
C ASN A 179 17.59 -7.81 9.55
N CYS A 180 18.15 -9.03 9.42
CA CYS A 180 18.98 -9.45 8.29
C CYS A 180 18.24 -9.30 6.95
N GLY A 181 16.95 -9.67 6.92
CA GLY A 181 16.13 -9.60 5.70
C GLY A 181 15.88 -8.17 5.24
N LEU A 182 15.46 -7.28 6.15
CA LEU A 182 15.25 -5.87 5.84
C LEU A 182 16.56 -5.16 5.46
N LYS A 183 17.67 -5.51 6.12
CA LYS A 183 19.00 -5.02 5.78
C LYS A 183 19.37 -5.40 4.35
N ALA A 184 19.26 -6.70 4.00
CA ALA A 184 19.60 -7.19 2.67
C ALA A 184 18.72 -6.57 1.57
N LEU A 185 17.41 -6.42 1.84
CA LEU A 185 16.48 -5.80 0.89
C LEU A 185 16.77 -4.30 0.68
N ALA A 186 17.13 -3.58 1.75
CA ALA A 186 17.52 -2.17 1.69
C ALA A 186 18.82 -1.98 0.91
N ASP A 187 19.82 -2.86 1.15
CA ASP A 187 21.09 -2.85 0.40
C ASP A 187 20.85 -3.11 -1.09
N LYS A 188 20.03 -4.12 -1.41
CA LYS A 188 19.65 -4.42 -2.80
C LYS A 188 18.92 -3.26 -3.48
N ALA A 189 18.11 -2.54 -2.73
CA ALA A 189 17.43 -1.34 -3.19
C ALA A 189 18.33 -0.08 -3.22
N SER A 190 19.62 -0.21 -2.88
CA SER A 190 20.59 0.90 -2.78
C SER A 190 20.14 2.01 -1.81
N LEU A 191 19.41 1.64 -0.74
CA LEU A 191 18.98 2.57 0.29
C LEU A 191 20.13 2.85 1.26
N SER A 192 20.80 3.98 1.07
CA SER A 192 21.95 4.43 1.87
C SER A 192 21.60 5.42 2.97
N GLU A 193 20.41 6.01 2.92
CA GLU A 193 19.90 6.98 3.89
C GLU A 193 18.98 6.34 4.94
N ALA A 194 18.63 7.10 5.98
CA ALA A 194 17.66 6.66 6.96
C ALA A 194 16.31 6.36 6.30
N PRO A 195 15.69 5.21 6.60
CA PRO A 195 14.41 4.85 6.01
C PRO A 195 13.31 5.83 6.45
N THR A 196 12.39 6.13 5.53
CA THR A 196 11.19 6.91 5.76
C THR A 196 9.95 6.10 5.37
N SER A 197 8.76 6.58 5.66
CA SER A 197 7.52 5.94 5.21
C SER A 197 7.47 5.79 3.67
N TYR A 198 8.06 6.73 2.92
CA TYR A 198 8.22 6.60 1.47
C TYR A 198 9.01 5.35 1.08
N HIS A 199 10.14 5.10 1.73
CA HIS A 199 10.96 3.92 1.45
C HIS A 199 10.21 2.62 1.78
N LEU A 200 9.41 2.60 2.84
CA LEU A 200 8.60 1.43 3.18
C LEU A 200 7.54 1.17 2.10
N GLY A 201 6.74 2.17 1.76
CA GLY A 201 5.61 2.02 0.84
C GLY A 201 6.00 1.89 -0.64
N PHE A 202 7.11 2.53 -1.08
CA PHE A 202 7.45 2.62 -2.51
C PHE A 202 8.77 1.93 -2.90
N VAL A 203 9.61 1.55 -1.94
CA VAL A 203 10.88 0.89 -2.22
C VAL A 203 10.89 -0.55 -1.71
N LEU A 204 10.65 -0.79 -0.43
CA LEU A 204 10.72 -2.11 0.19
C LEU A 204 9.43 -2.92 -0.03
N GLY A 205 8.27 -2.32 0.24
CA GLY A 205 6.97 -2.97 0.11
C GLY A 205 6.69 -3.56 -1.27
N PRO A 206 6.91 -2.83 -2.38
CA PRO A 206 6.71 -3.36 -3.73
C PRO A 206 7.57 -4.57 -4.06
N ARG A 207 8.79 -4.69 -3.49
CA ARG A 207 9.66 -5.85 -3.65
C ARG A 207 9.10 -7.08 -2.95
N ILE A 208 8.64 -6.93 -1.71
CA ILE A 208 8.01 -8.02 -0.95
C ILE A 208 6.72 -8.47 -1.66
N ASN A 209 5.88 -7.52 -2.06
CA ASN A 209 4.64 -7.81 -2.78
C ASN A 209 4.85 -8.48 -4.15
N ALA A 210 6.02 -8.31 -4.76
CA ALA A 210 6.29 -8.90 -6.07
C ALA A 210 6.31 -10.43 -6.02
N GLY A 211 6.71 -11.04 -4.91
CA GLY A 211 6.64 -12.49 -4.72
C GLY A 211 5.23 -13.03 -4.97
N GLY A 212 4.22 -12.51 -4.29
CA GLY A 212 2.82 -12.93 -4.46
C GLY A 212 2.13 -12.40 -5.73
N ARG A 213 2.84 -11.64 -6.59
CA ARG A 213 2.29 -11.17 -7.86
C ARG A 213 2.79 -11.95 -9.06
N VAL A 214 4.10 -12.19 -9.15
CA VAL A 214 4.77 -12.79 -10.31
C VAL A 214 5.79 -13.86 -9.94
N GLY A 215 5.82 -14.29 -8.68
CA GLY A 215 6.77 -15.25 -8.14
C GLY A 215 6.15 -16.12 -7.06
N GLU A 216 6.91 -16.46 -6.04
CA GLU A 216 6.51 -17.29 -4.90
C GLU A 216 6.10 -16.39 -3.72
N ALA A 217 4.86 -16.52 -3.26
CA ALA A 217 4.27 -15.67 -2.22
C ALA A 217 5.02 -15.76 -0.87
N SER A 218 5.54 -16.93 -0.53
CA SER A 218 6.25 -17.19 0.74
C SER A 218 7.61 -16.48 0.83
N THR A 219 8.21 -16.06 -0.29
CA THR A 219 9.57 -15.48 -0.32
C THR A 219 9.71 -14.25 0.57
N GLY A 220 8.66 -13.40 0.64
CA GLY A 220 8.65 -12.21 1.49
C GLY A 220 8.72 -12.55 2.97
N SER A 221 7.87 -13.43 3.45
CA SER A 221 7.86 -13.87 4.86
C SER A 221 9.16 -14.61 5.22
N ARG A 222 9.68 -15.46 4.33
CA ARG A 222 10.97 -16.14 4.52
C ARG A 222 12.13 -15.16 4.66
N LEU A 223 12.16 -14.09 3.86
CA LEU A 223 13.16 -13.02 3.97
C LEU A 223 13.09 -12.34 5.34
N LEU A 224 11.89 -11.94 5.77
CA LEU A 224 11.69 -11.21 7.03
C LEU A 224 12.05 -12.05 8.27
N CYS A 225 11.98 -13.40 8.16
CA CYS A 225 12.36 -14.36 9.18
C CYS A 225 13.82 -14.85 9.06
N ALA A 226 14.58 -14.40 8.06
CA ALA A 226 15.97 -14.84 7.88
C ALA A 226 16.85 -14.45 9.07
N THR A 227 17.68 -15.39 9.54
CA THR A 227 18.57 -15.22 10.70
C THR A 227 20.03 -15.13 10.31
N ASP A 228 20.37 -15.38 9.05
CA ASP A 228 21.72 -15.25 8.52
C ASP A 228 21.77 -14.35 7.27
N ASP A 229 22.87 -13.64 7.10
CA ASP A 229 23.07 -12.67 6.03
C ASP A 229 23.11 -13.32 4.63
N PHE A 230 23.58 -14.56 4.50
CA PHE A 230 23.66 -15.25 3.21
C PHE A 230 22.26 -15.62 2.68
N GLN A 231 21.45 -16.25 3.50
CA GLN A 231 20.06 -16.57 3.16
C GLN A 231 19.27 -15.29 2.87
N ALA A 232 19.45 -14.26 3.69
CA ALA A 232 18.81 -12.96 3.50
C ALA A 232 19.18 -12.34 2.15
N ALA A 233 20.45 -12.34 1.77
CA ALA A 233 20.91 -11.82 0.49
C ALA A 233 20.30 -12.57 -0.70
N MET A 234 20.26 -13.90 -0.68
CA MET A 234 19.64 -14.73 -1.73
C MET A 234 18.14 -14.42 -1.92
N LEU A 235 17.41 -14.30 -0.80
CA LEU A 235 15.97 -14.02 -0.84
C LEU A 235 15.69 -12.57 -1.30
N ALA A 236 16.54 -11.62 -0.90
CA ALA A 236 16.44 -10.23 -1.35
C ALA A 236 16.71 -10.10 -2.86
N ASP A 237 17.71 -10.82 -3.40
CA ASP A 237 17.99 -10.88 -4.82
C ASP A 237 16.79 -11.43 -5.61
N ARG A 238 16.18 -12.50 -5.10
CA ARG A 238 15.01 -13.11 -5.71
C ARG A 238 13.82 -12.15 -5.77
N LEU A 239 13.52 -11.46 -4.67
CA LEU A 239 12.44 -10.47 -4.59
C LEU A 239 12.69 -9.25 -5.48
N ASP A 240 13.93 -8.78 -5.58
CA ASP A 240 14.27 -7.69 -6.50
C ASP A 240 14.11 -8.12 -7.96
N GLY A 241 14.48 -9.35 -8.31
CA GLY A 241 14.23 -9.96 -9.61
C GLY A 241 12.72 -10.04 -9.94
N PHE A 242 11.90 -10.51 -9.01
CA PHE A 242 10.44 -10.50 -9.17
C PHE A 242 9.88 -9.10 -9.33
N ASN A 243 10.41 -8.12 -8.59
CA ASN A 243 9.98 -6.74 -8.73
C ASN A 243 10.38 -6.10 -10.07
N ALA A 244 11.54 -6.47 -10.63
CA ALA A 244 11.92 -6.06 -11.99
C ALA A 244 10.98 -6.66 -13.03
N LEU A 245 10.74 -7.97 -12.98
CA LEU A 245 9.80 -8.67 -13.87
C LEU A 245 8.37 -8.09 -13.77
N ARG A 246 7.89 -7.85 -12.54
CA ARG A 246 6.59 -7.22 -12.33
C ARG A 246 6.49 -5.86 -13.02
N LYS A 247 7.56 -5.02 -12.96
CA LYS A 247 7.58 -3.71 -13.62
C LYS A 247 7.54 -3.82 -15.14
N GLU A 248 8.23 -4.81 -15.72
CA GLU A 248 8.23 -5.06 -17.16
C GLU A 248 6.82 -5.50 -17.64
N ILE A 249 6.22 -6.48 -16.96
CA ILE A 249 4.86 -6.94 -17.28
C ILE A 249 3.85 -5.80 -17.11
N GLU A 250 3.96 -5.03 -16.02
CA GLU A 250 3.10 -3.88 -15.77
C GLU A 250 3.20 -2.82 -16.86
N ALA A 251 4.41 -2.49 -17.31
CA ALA A 251 4.63 -1.52 -18.39
C ALA A 251 4.03 -2.00 -19.71
N TYR A 252 4.20 -3.27 -20.04
CA TYR A 252 3.62 -3.88 -21.23
C TYR A 252 2.09 -3.81 -21.22
N VAL A 253 1.45 -4.28 -20.14
CA VAL A 253 -0.02 -4.27 -20.02
C VAL A 253 -0.57 -2.85 -20.02
N LEU A 254 0.13 -1.90 -19.38
CA LEU A 254 -0.27 -0.50 -19.37
C LEU A 254 -0.25 0.13 -20.76
N LEU A 255 0.77 -0.14 -21.57
CA LEU A 255 0.85 0.36 -22.94
C LEU A 255 -0.31 -0.17 -23.79
N GLN A 256 -0.57 -1.46 -23.77
CA GLN A 256 -1.70 -2.05 -24.50
C GLN A 256 -3.05 -1.47 -24.03
N ALA A 257 -3.22 -1.33 -22.71
CA ALA A 257 -4.45 -0.77 -22.16
C ALA A 257 -4.69 0.69 -22.61
N ILE A 258 -3.63 1.49 -22.72
CA ILE A 258 -3.69 2.87 -23.25
C ILE A 258 -4.05 2.85 -24.73
N GLU A 259 -3.41 2.01 -25.55
CA GLU A 259 -3.72 1.90 -26.97
C GLU A 259 -5.19 1.52 -27.21
N ILE A 260 -5.74 0.59 -26.43
CA ILE A 260 -7.16 0.21 -26.51
C ILE A 260 -8.07 1.40 -26.15
N LEU A 261 -7.76 2.12 -25.06
CA LEU A 261 -8.59 3.27 -24.62
C LEU A 261 -8.55 4.42 -25.59
N GLU A 262 -7.39 4.72 -26.18
CA GLU A 262 -7.23 5.83 -27.14
C GLU A 262 -7.71 5.46 -28.53
N GLY A 263 -7.67 4.17 -28.91
CA GLY A 263 -8.13 3.66 -30.19
C GLY A 263 -9.62 3.33 -30.28
N THR A 264 -10.33 3.27 -29.15
CA THR A 264 -11.74 2.86 -29.11
C THR A 264 -12.59 3.92 -28.41
N PRO A 265 -13.72 4.37 -29.02
CA PRO A 265 -14.63 5.29 -28.36
C PRO A 265 -15.12 4.75 -27.01
N GLN A 266 -15.02 5.58 -25.98
CA GLN A 266 -15.51 5.25 -24.63
C GLN A 266 -16.90 5.90 -24.45
N PRO A 267 -17.99 5.13 -24.57
CA PRO A 267 -19.36 5.69 -24.50
C PRO A 267 -19.77 6.07 -23.06
N TYR A 268 -19.02 5.65 -22.05
CA TYR A 268 -19.30 5.86 -20.64
C TYR A 268 -18.14 6.53 -19.91
N PRO A 269 -18.37 7.19 -18.76
CA PRO A 269 -17.32 7.82 -17.97
C PRO A 269 -16.50 6.79 -17.15
N ILE A 270 -16.02 5.75 -17.79
CA ILE A 270 -15.19 4.68 -17.22
C ILE A 270 -14.08 4.32 -18.20
N ALA A 271 -12.90 3.99 -17.68
CA ALA A 271 -11.85 3.33 -18.43
C ALA A 271 -12.05 1.81 -18.33
N PHE A 272 -12.58 1.19 -19.38
CA PHE A 272 -12.92 -0.23 -19.38
C PHE A 272 -12.09 -0.97 -20.45
N VAL A 273 -11.17 -1.80 -20.01
CA VAL A 273 -10.25 -2.51 -20.90
C VAL A 273 -10.05 -3.96 -20.47
N TYR A 274 -9.83 -4.80 -21.45
CA TYR A 274 -9.44 -6.19 -21.23
C TYR A 274 -8.44 -6.63 -22.28
N GLY A 275 -7.65 -7.63 -21.94
CA GLY A 275 -6.72 -8.27 -22.85
C GLY A 275 -6.60 -9.74 -22.56
N HIS A 276 -6.31 -10.53 -23.60
CA HIS A 276 -5.99 -11.94 -23.47
C HIS A 276 -4.59 -12.09 -22.88
N ASP A 277 -4.42 -13.04 -21.97
CA ASP A 277 -3.15 -13.39 -21.34
C ASP A 277 -2.46 -12.26 -20.56
N TRP A 278 -3.21 -11.20 -20.17
CA TRP A 278 -2.67 -10.21 -19.25
C TRP A 278 -2.46 -10.82 -17.87
N HIS A 279 -1.27 -10.63 -17.34
CA HIS A 279 -0.92 -11.22 -16.06
C HIS A 279 -1.78 -10.66 -14.92
N GLN A 280 -2.57 -11.53 -14.27
CA GLN A 280 -3.53 -11.15 -13.21
C GLN A 280 -2.87 -10.43 -12.02
N GLY A 281 -1.58 -10.66 -11.76
CA GLY A 281 -0.81 -10.00 -10.70
C GLY A 281 -0.63 -8.49 -10.88
N VAL A 282 -0.79 -7.95 -12.12
CA VAL A 282 -0.54 -6.53 -12.41
C VAL A 282 -1.79 -5.73 -12.79
N ILE A 283 -2.92 -6.38 -13.16
CA ILE A 283 -4.13 -5.66 -13.61
C ILE A 283 -4.63 -4.62 -12.59
N GLY A 284 -4.54 -4.91 -11.30
CA GLY A 284 -4.93 -3.96 -10.26
C GLY A 284 -4.02 -2.73 -10.14
N ILE A 285 -2.73 -2.87 -10.49
CA ILE A 285 -1.78 -1.75 -10.54
C ILE A 285 -2.08 -0.90 -11.79
N VAL A 286 -2.30 -1.56 -12.92
CA VAL A 286 -2.67 -0.90 -14.18
C VAL A 286 -3.99 -0.13 -14.03
N ALA A 287 -5.01 -0.71 -13.38
CA ALA A 287 -6.25 -0.01 -13.09
C ALA A 287 -6.02 1.28 -12.27
N GLY A 288 -5.12 1.23 -11.27
CA GLY A 288 -4.71 2.42 -10.51
C GLY A 288 -4.10 3.49 -11.40
N LYS A 289 -3.16 3.12 -12.27
CA LYS A 289 -2.49 4.06 -13.19
C LYS A 289 -3.43 4.66 -14.24
N LEU A 290 -4.36 3.87 -14.78
CA LEU A 290 -5.37 4.37 -15.71
C LEU A 290 -6.32 5.35 -15.02
N LYS A 291 -6.77 5.02 -13.80
CA LYS A 291 -7.57 5.94 -12.98
C LYS A 291 -6.85 7.28 -12.77
N GLU A 292 -5.56 7.26 -12.44
CA GLU A 292 -4.77 8.47 -12.24
C GLU A 292 -4.57 9.27 -13.53
N ARG A 293 -4.32 8.58 -14.65
CA ARG A 293 -4.09 9.21 -15.96
C ARG A 293 -5.35 9.90 -16.51
N TYR A 294 -6.50 9.23 -16.42
CA TYR A 294 -7.73 9.70 -17.07
C TYR A 294 -8.72 10.37 -16.11
N GLY A 295 -8.52 10.28 -14.79
CA GLY A 295 -9.46 10.79 -13.79
C GLY A 295 -10.81 10.06 -13.79
N LEU A 296 -10.86 8.83 -14.28
CA LEU A 296 -12.06 8.00 -14.43
C LEU A 296 -11.96 6.72 -13.62
N PRO A 297 -13.09 6.14 -13.17
CA PRO A 297 -13.09 4.77 -12.66
C PRO A 297 -12.51 3.82 -13.70
N ALA A 298 -11.59 2.95 -13.31
CA ALA A 298 -10.88 2.07 -14.22
C ALA A 298 -11.17 0.59 -13.91
N PHE A 299 -11.52 -0.16 -14.95
CA PHE A 299 -11.74 -1.60 -14.93
C PHE A 299 -10.72 -2.25 -15.88
N VAL A 300 -9.85 -3.08 -15.34
CA VAL A 300 -8.82 -3.78 -16.12
C VAL A 300 -8.97 -5.27 -15.90
N MET A 301 -9.06 -6.02 -16.98
CA MET A 301 -9.38 -7.44 -16.95
C MET A 301 -8.42 -8.27 -17.77
N SER A 302 -8.16 -9.49 -17.29
CA SER A 302 -7.47 -10.55 -18.00
C SER A 302 -8.48 -11.60 -18.43
N VAL A 303 -8.42 -12.01 -19.67
CA VAL A 303 -9.26 -13.08 -20.27
C VAL A 303 -8.38 -14.31 -20.46
N GLU A 304 -8.78 -15.42 -19.86
CA GLU A 304 -8.10 -16.72 -19.99
C GLU A 304 -9.13 -17.85 -19.98
N ASN A 305 -9.17 -18.71 -21.01
CA ASN A 305 -10.06 -19.87 -21.12
C ASN A 305 -11.55 -19.54 -20.85
N ASP A 306 -12.09 -18.50 -21.48
CA ASP A 306 -13.46 -17.98 -21.30
C ASP A 306 -13.77 -17.44 -19.89
N GLU A 307 -12.84 -17.48 -18.96
CA GLU A 307 -12.92 -16.83 -17.65
C GLU A 307 -12.25 -15.47 -17.70
N VAL A 308 -12.92 -14.48 -17.11
CA VAL A 308 -12.40 -13.11 -17.00
C VAL A 308 -12.17 -12.81 -15.52
N LYS A 309 -10.95 -12.43 -15.19
CA LYS A 309 -10.61 -11.87 -13.86
C LYS A 309 -10.31 -10.39 -13.97
N GLY A 310 -11.00 -9.59 -13.18
CA GLY A 310 -10.93 -8.14 -13.23
C GLY A 310 -10.54 -7.50 -11.92
N SER A 311 -9.91 -6.35 -12.06
CA SER A 311 -9.63 -5.43 -10.96
C SER A 311 -10.11 -4.04 -11.32
N ALA A 312 -10.78 -3.39 -10.37
CA ALA A 312 -11.33 -2.06 -10.56
C ALA A 312 -10.78 -1.07 -9.51
N ARG A 313 -10.65 0.19 -9.94
CA ARG A 313 -10.24 1.32 -9.08
C ARG A 313 -11.19 2.48 -9.31
N SER A 314 -11.63 3.12 -8.23
CA SER A 314 -12.63 4.18 -8.27
C SER A 314 -12.04 5.58 -8.13
N VAL A 315 -12.90 6.55 -8.41
CA VAL A 315 -12.71 7.98 -8.12
C VAL A 315 -13.68 8.40 -7.01
N PRO A 316 -13.46 9.53 -6.32
CA PRO A 316 -14.44 10.09 -5.40
C PRO A 316 -15.83 10.24 -6.04
N GLY A 317 -16.88 9.92 -5.30
CA GLY A 317 -18.26 9.94 -5.78
C GLY A 317 -18.82 8.62 -6.30
N LEU A 318 -17.98 7.59 -6.54
CA LEU A 318 -18.43 6.26 -6.97
C LEU A 318 -17.96 5.18 -5.98
N ASN A 319 -18.90 4.44 -5.38
CA ASN A 319 -18.59 3.24 -4.60
C ASN A 319 -18.50 2.03 -5.55
N ILE A 320 -17.24 1.63 -5.88
CA ILE A 320 -17.02 0.55 -6.84
C ILE A 320 -17.29 -0.83 -6.25
N GLY A 321 -17.15 -1.01 -4.94
CA GLY A 321 -17.55 -2.24 -4.25
C GLY A 321 -19.06 -2.49 -4.34
N ALA A 322 -19.86 -1.45 -4.11
CA ALA A 322 -21.33 -1.53 -4.26
C ALA A 322 -21.73 -1.82 -5.72
N LEU A 323 -21.07 -1.22 -6.71
CA LEU A 323 -21.26 -1.51 -8.13
C LEU A 323 -21.00 -2.99 -8.44
N VAL A 324 -19.88 -3.53 -7.97
CA VAL A 324 -19.49 -4.93 -8.20
C VAL A 324 -20.49 -5.88 -7.53
N MET A 325 -20.93 -5.58 -6.31
CA MET A 325 -21.96 -6.39 -5.63
C MET A 325 -23.29 -6.37 -6.37
N ALA A 326 -23.75 -5.21 -6.82
CA ALA A 326 -24.98 -5.09 -7.60
C ALA A 326 -24.90 -5.82 -8.96
N ALA A 327 -23.73 -5.82 -9.61
CA ALA A 327 -23.51 -6.60 -10.82
C ALA A 327 -23.54 -8.11 -10.56
N LYS A 328 -22.99 -8.56 -9.44
CA LYS A 328 -23.04 -9.97 -9.00
C LYS A 328 -24.48 -10.42 -8.72
N GLU A 329 -25.27 -9.62 -8.01
CA GLU A 329 -26.70 -9.91 -7.75
C GLU A 329 -27.51 -10.03 -9.04
N LYS A 330 -27.14 -9.29 -10.08
CA LYS A 330 -27.75 -9.42 -11.42
C LYS A 330 -27.25 -10.61 -12.23
N GLY A 331 -26.34 -11.43 -11.72
CA GLY A 331 -25.78 -12.57 -12.43
C GLY A 331 -24.80 -12.20 -13.55
N LEU A 332 -24.31 -10.95 -13.61
CA LEU A 332 -23.31 -10.51 -14.57
C LEU A 332 -21.90 -10.97 -14.16
N LEU A 333 -21.66 -11.15 -12.87
CA LEU A 333 -20.41 -11.61 -12.30
C LEU A 333 -20.59 -12.96 -11.60
N THR A 334 -19.60 -13.84 -11.73
CA THR A 334 -19.53 -15.13 -11.03
C THR A 334 -19.02 -14.95 -9.60
N LYS A 335 -18.01 -14.08 -9.41
CA LYS A 335 -17.43 -13.68 -8.13
C LYS A 335 -17.25 -12.17 -8.11
N GLY A 336 -17.29 -11.57 -6.94
CA GLY A 336 -17.01 -10.16 -6.81
C GLY A 336 -17.11 -9.69 -5.37
N GLY A 337 -16.27 -8.70 -5.06
CA GLY A 337 -16.24 -8.03 -3.76
C GLY A 337 -15.25 -6.86 -3.80
N GLY A 338 -15.30 -6.04 -2.78
CA GLY A 338 -14.42 -4.89 -2.68
C GLY A 338 -14.93 -3.84 -1.72
N HIS A 339 -14.24 -2.72 -1.70
CA HIS A 339 -14.52 -1.56 -0.88
C HIS A 339 -14.83 -0.34 -1.76
N ASN A 340 -15.03 0.80 -1.13
CA ASN A 340 -15.41 2.03 -1.83
C ASN A 340 -14.50 2.36 -3.04
N MET A 341 -13.17 2.21 -2.91
CA MET A 341 -12.19 2.67 -3.90
C MET A 341 -11.55 1.55 -4.74
N ALA A 342 -11.76 0.29 -4.41
CA ALA A 342 -11.16 -0.84 -5.10
C ALA A 342 -12.04 -2.09 -5.01
N ALA A 343 -12.10 -2.84 -6.11
CA ALA A 343 -12.83 -4.10 -6.16
C ALA A 343 -12.11 -5.12 -7.06
N GLY A 344 -12.32 -6.41 -6.74
CA GLY A 344 -11.95 -7.53 -7.57
C GLY A 344 -13.19 -8.31 -7.99
N PHE A 345 -13.18 -8.91 -9.18
CA PHE A 345 -14.34 -9.64 -9.70
C PHE A 345 -13.94 -10.67 -10.74
N SER A 346 -14.82 -11.64 -10.97
CA SER A 346 -14.72 -12.60 -12.08
C SER A 346 -16.05 -12.70 -12.81
N LEU A 347 -15.99 -12.96 -14.12
CA LEU A 347 -17.16 -13.18 -14.98
C LEU A 347 -16.80 -14.11 -16.15
N GLU A 348 -17.83 -14.63 -16.82
CA GLU A 348 -17.64 -15.33 -18.09
C GLU A 348 -17.47 -14.29 -19.22
N GLU A 349 -16.61 -14.57 -20.21
CA GLU A 349 -16.29 -13.65 -21.31
C GLU A 349 -17.53 -13.16 -22.07
N LYS A 350 -18.53 -14.03 -22.25
CA LYS A 350 -19.82 -13.66 -22.90
C LYS A 350 -20.59 -12.52 -22.20
N ASN A 351 -20.28 -12.27 -20.93
CA ASN A 351 -20.94 -11.23 -20.11
C ASN A 351 -20.18 -9.89 -20.14
N LEU A 352 -19.01 -9.78 -20.79
CA LEU A 352 -18.18 -8.58 -20.81
C LEU A 352 -18.95 -7.33 -21.25
N GLU A 353 -19.64 -7.39 -22.39
CA GLU A 353 -20.38 -6.22 -22.90
C GLU A 353 -21.60 -5.87 -22.06
N ALA A 354 -22.28 -6.85 -21.47
CA ALA A 354 -23.38 -6.62 -20.56
C ALA A 354 -22.87 -5.95 -19.26
N PHE A 355 -21.75 -6.40 -18.74
CA PHE A 355 -21.09 -5.80 -17.57
C PHE A 355 -20.56 -4.39 -17.86
N ARG A 356 -19.93 -4.16 -19.04
CA ARG A 356 -19.47 -2.83 -19.48
C ARG A 356 -20.63 -1.80 -19.48
N ARG A 357 -21.75 -2.19 -20.07
CA ARG A 357 -22.95 -1.34 -20.11
C ARG A 357 -23.47 -1.05 -18.71
N PHE A 358 -23.61 -2.08 -17.87
CA PHE A 358 -24.09 -1.94 -16.49
C PHE A 358 -23.18 -1.04 -15.67
N ALA A 359 -21.85 -1.25 -15.73
CA ALA A 359 -20.87 -0.46 -14.99
C ALA A 359 -20.86 1.00 -15.48
N GLY A 360 -20.99 1.22 -16.79
CA GLY A 360 -21.07 2.54 -17.40
C GLY A 360 -22.30 3.32 -16.97
N GLU A 361 -23.50 2.72 -17.07
CA GLU A 361 -24.75 3.34 -16.63
C GLU A 361 -24.79 3.60 -15.13
N TYR A 362 -24.16 2.71 -14.34
CA TYR A 362 -24.04 2.92 -12.89
C TYR A 362 -23.14 4.10 -12.58
N ALA A 363 -21.98 4.20 -13.26
CA ALA A 363 -21.05 5.31 -13.10
C ALA A 363 -21.64 6.64 -13.55
N GLU A 364 -22.36 6.71 -14.69
CA GLU A 364 -23.07 7.92 -15.13
C GLU A 364 -24.07 8.42 -14.09
N ARG A 365 -24.83 7.52 -13.47
CA ARG A 365 -25.79 7.89 -12.44
C ARG A 365 -25.15 8.39 -11.16
N ALA A 366 -24.00 7.78 -10.77
CA ALA A 366 -23.30 8.13 -9.54
C ALA A 366 -22.49 9.42 -9.66
N LEU A 367 -21.80 9.60 -10.79
CA LEU A 367 -20.90 10.74 -11.02
C LEU A 367 -21.62 11.96 -11.62
N GLY A 368 -22.80 11.76 -12.22
CA GLY A 368 -23.52 12.81 -12.92
C GLY A 368 -22.84 13.19 -14.26
N LYS A 369 -23.30 14.31 -14.85
CA LYS A 369 -22.71 14.84 -16.09
C LYS A 369 -21.63 15.92 -15.87
N GLU A 370 -21.44 16.32 -14.63
CA GLU A 370 -20.43 17.31 -14.28
C GLU A 370 -19.03 16.68 -14.27
N LYS A 371 -18.11 17.34 -14.96
CA LYS A 371 -16.72 16.92 -14.97
C LYS A 371 -16.13 17.12 -13.56
N ILE A 372 -15.66 16.05 -12.93
CA ILE A 372 -14.96 16.17 -11.66
C ILE A 372 -13.70 17.00 -11.89
N VAL A 373 -13.67 18.20 -11.33
CA VAL A 373 -12.47 19.05 -11.34
C VAL A 373 -11.64 18.64 -10.13
N PRO A 374 -10.44 18.10 -10.33
CA PRO A 374 -9.55 17.78 -9.21
C PRO A 374 -9.23 19.06 -8.44
N THR A 375 -9.40 19.05 -7.13
CA THR A 375 -9.01 20.13 -6.24
C THR A 375 -7.75 19.74 -5.47
N LEU A 376 -6.84 20.70 -5.28
CA LEU A 376 -5.64 20.54 -4.49
C LEU A 376 -5.79 21.37 -3.21
N GLU A 377 -5.90 20.68 -2.07
CA GLU A 377 -5.96 21.34 -0.76
C GLU A 377 -4.57 21.86 -0.37
N ILE A 378 -4.53 23.09 0.17
CA ILE A 378 -3.31 23.78 0.58
C ILE A 378 -3.39 24.03 2.09
N ASP A 379 -2.40 23.57 2.84
CA ASP A 379 -2.32 23.73 4.29
C ASP A 379 -1.85 25.14 4.70
N GLY A 380 -1.14 25.82 3.84
CA GLY A 380 -0.68 27.18 4.13
C GLY A 380 0.01 27.89 2.96
N VAL A 381 0.07 29.21 3.04
CA VAL A 381 0.75 30.06 2.07
C VAL A 381 2.02 30.64 2.69
N ILE A 382 3.14 30.52 1.98
CA ILE A 382 4.43 31.04 2.43
C ILE A 382 5.08 31.91 1.37
N GLY A 383 5.84 32.90 1.83
CA GLY A 383 6.75 33.65 0.95
C GLY A 383 8.06 32.85 0.69
N LEU A 384 8.74 33.20 -0.40
CA LEU A 384 10.02 32.56 -0.76
C LEU A 384 11.07 32.62 0.37
N SER A 385 11.10 33.72 1.14
CA SER A 385 12.02 33.92 2.26
C SER A 385 11.77 33.00 3.45
N ALA A 386 10.55 32.47 3.59
CA ALA A 386 10.20 31.51 4.63
C ALA A 386 10.60 30.06 4.30
N ALA A 387 10.93 29.79 3.04
CA ALA A 387 11.40 28.47 2.60
C ALA A 387 12.85 28.22 3.01
N THR A 388 13.06 28.01 4.31
CA THR A 388 14.40 27.84 4.93
C THR A 388 14.60 26.43 5.47
N PRO A 389 15.86 25.99 5.67
CA PRO A 389 16.14 24.71 6.32
C PRO A 389 15.47 24.55 7.70
N GLU A 390 15.45 25.63 8.48
CA GLU A 390 14.86 25.64 9.82
C GLU A 390 13.32 25.44 9.76
N PHE A 391 12.68 25.97 8.74
CA PHE A 391 11.25 25.74 8.53
C PHE A 391 10.98 24.30 8.07
N ALA A 392 11.80 23.76 7.18
CA ALA A 392 11.71 22.37 6.78
C ALA A 392 11.93 21.41 7.97
N ASP A 393 12.85 21.78 8.94
CA ASP A 393 13.02 21.02 10.17
C ASP A 393 11.76 21.00 11.04
N LYS A 394 11.04 22.12 11.11
CA LYS A 394 9.77 22.18 11.85
C LYS A 394 8.69 21.32 11.19
N LEU A 395 8.63 21.31 9.86
CA LEU A 395 7.71 20.44 9.13
C LEU A 395 8.02 18.95 9.35
N SER A 396 9.30 18.58 9.44
CA SER A 396 9.70 17.19 9.68
C SER A 396 9.28 16.66 11.07
N LEU A 397 8.94 17.52 12.04
CA LEU A 397 8.35 17.08 13.31
C LEU A 397 6.97 16.44 13.15
N LEU A 398 6.30 16.73 12.04
CA LEU A 398 4.99 16.15 11.71
C LEU A 398 5.11 14.73 11.14
N GLU A 399 6.32 14.27 10.79
CA GLU A 399 6.56 12.92 10.28
C GLU A 399 6.24 11.82 11.32
N PRO A 400 5.96 10.58 10.88
CA PRO A 400 5.96 10.08 9.50
C PRO A 400 4.71 10.48 8.72
N PHE A 401 4.88 10.85 7.45
CA PHE A 401 3.79 11.16 6.54
C PHE A 401 3.24 9.89 5.86
N GLY A 402 1.94 9.91 5.56
CA GLY A 402 1.22 8.81 4.90
C GLY A 402 -0.29 9.00 4.96
N ALA A 403 -1.05 7.91 4.82
CA ALA A 403 -2.50 7.97 4.94
C ALA A 403 -2.93 8.60 6.29
N GLY A 404 -3.92 9.49 6.28
CA GLY A 404 -4.41 10.19 7.47
C GLY A 404 -3.46 11.22 8.09
N ASN A 405 -2.20 11.29 7.64
CA ASN A 405 -1.21 12.31 8.02
C ASN A 405 -0.38 12.72 6.79
N PRO A 406 -0.99 13.42 5.82
CA PRO A 406 -0.29 13.82 4.60
C PRO A 406 0.85 14.81 4.87
N GLU A 407 1.84 14.82 3.96
CA GLU A 407 2.89 15.84 3.98
C GLU A 407 2.25 17.22 3.75
N PRO A 408 2.54 18.25 4.58
CA PRO A 408 1.94 19.56 4.43
C PRO A 408 2.19 20.16 3.06
N ARG A 409 1.12 20.52 2.38
CA ARG A 409 1.14 21.14 1.06
C ARG A 409 1.08 22.64 1.19
N LEU A 410 2.10 23.30 0.68
CA LEU A 410 2.29 24.73 0.79
C LEU A 410 2.09 25.40 -0.54
N MET A 411 1.65 26.67 -0.52
CA MET A 411 1.63 27.53 -1.71
C MET A 411 2.72 28.61 -1.59
N LEU A 412 3.59 28.68 -2.59
CA LEU A 412 4.50 29.81 -2.81
C LEU A 412 3.79 30.84 -3.69
N GLY A 413 3.39 31.98 -3.09
CA GLY A 413 2.64 33.02 -3.80
C GLY A 413 3.55 34.00 -4.54
N GLY A 414 3.18 34.37 -5.77
CA GLY A 414 3.79 35.46 -6.53
C GLY A 414 5.27 35.28 -6.88
N VAL A 415 5.73 34.04 -7.07
CA VAL A 415 7.13 33.74 -7.41
C VAL A 415 7.39 33.85 -8.91
N ARG A 416 8.60 34.25 -9.28
CA ARG A 416 9.06 34.24 -10.67
C ARG A 416 9.95 33.05 -10.94
N ILE A 417 9.81 32.45 -12.12
CA ILE A 417 10.72 31.41 -12.58
C ILE A 417 11.91 32.11 -13.26
N ILE A 418 13.07 32.13 -12.60
CA ILE A 418 14.31 32.70 -13.14
C ILE A 418 14.86 31.79 -14.24
N ARG A 419 14.87 30.48 -13.96
CA ARG A 419 15.37 29.44 -14.88
C ARG A 419 14.52 28.20 -14.79
N SER A 420 14.29 27.52 -15.91
CA SER A 420 13.71 26.18 -15.97
C SER A 420 14.36 25.36 -17.05
N ASP A 421 14.65 24.08 -16.73
CA ASP A 421 15.29 23.13 -17.62
C ASP A 421 14.66 21.76 -17.44
N ILE A 422 14.62 20.94 -18.52
CA ILE A 422 14.27 19.51 -18.41
C ILE A 422 15.53 18.77 -17.98
N VAL A 423 15.41 17.91 -16.97
CA VAL A 423 16.51 17.10 -16.45
C VAL A 423 16.07 15.63 -16.27
N GLY A 424 17.02 14.72 -16.44
CA GLY A 424 16.77 13.27 -16.30
C GLY A 424 15.65 12.77 -17.20
N SER A 425 14.80 11.91 -16.69
CA SER A 425 13.69 11.27 -17.41
C SER A 425 12.41 12.12 -17.37
N GLY A 426 12.47 13.38 -17.86
CA GLY A 426 11.31 14.26 -18.00
C GLY A 426 10.94 15.04 -16.72
N HIS A 427 11.89 15.35 -15.84
CA HIS A 427 11.68 16.26 -14.71
C HIS A 427 11.89 17.70 -15.13
N VAL A 428 11.10 18.64 -14.58
CA VAL A 428 11.32 20.08 -14.79
C VAL A 428 11.98 20.66 -13.54
N ARG A 429 13.23 21.08 -13.68
CA ARG A 429 13.98 21.80 -12.65
C ARG A 429 13.77 23.28 -12.80
N CYS A 430 13.44 23.97 -11.72
CA CYS A 430 13.25 25.41 -11.69
C CYS A 430 14.18 26.08 -10.66
N VAL A 431 14.55 27.33 -10.96
CA VAL A 431 15.07 28.28 -9.97
C VAL A 431 14.02 29.38 -9.84
N LEU A 432 13.47 29.48 -8.63
CA LEU A 432 12.46 30.47 -8.28
C LEU A 432 13.11 31.73 -7.68
N GLY A 433 12.52 32.87 -7.92
CA GLY A 433 12.94 34.14 -7.32
C GLY A 433 11.74 34.95 -6.87
N SER A 434 11.94 35.91 -5.97
CA SER A 434 10.92 36.88 -5.56
C SER A 434 11.36 38.32 -5.82
N PHE A 435 10.42 39.26 -5.85
CA PHE A 435 10.71 40.69 -5.94
C PHE A 435 11.51 41.22 -4.73
N ALA A 436 11.37 40.58 -3.59
CA ALA A 436 12.10 40.91 -2.36
C ALA A 436 13.53 40.32 -2.32
N GLY A 437 13.96 39.66 -3.39
CA GLY A 437 15.24 38.94 -3.47
C GLY A 437 15.14 37.49 -2.99
N GLY A 438 16.29 36.80 -3.05
CA GLY A 438 16.40 35.36 -2.73
C GLY A 438 16.10 34.44 -3.92
N SER A 439 16.58 33.23 -3.82
CA SER A 439 16.32 32.16 -4.81
C SER A 439 16.09 30.82 -4.11
N LEU A 440 15.22 29.99 -4.70
CA LEU A 440 14.88 28.67 -4.21
C LEU A 440 14.93 27.67 -5.38
N LYS A 441 15.59 26.54 -5.16
CA LYS A 441 15.50 25.42 -6.11
C LYS A 441 14.14 24.75 -6.03
N ALA A 442 13.55 24.41 -7.17
CA ALA A 442 12.30 23.68 -7.22
C ALA A 442 12.34 22.60 -8.31
N MET A 443 11.55 21.57 -8.13
CA MET A 443 11.48 20.42 -9.03
C MET A 443 10.03 19.97 -9.21
N ALA A 444 9.61 19.84 -10.47
CA ALA A 444 8.38 19.12 -10.83
C ALA A 444 8.77 17.78 -11.45
N PHE A 445 8.52 16.70 -10.72
CA PHE A 445 8.95 15.37 -11.12
C PHE A 445 8.07 14.82 -12.25
N ARG A 446 8.70 14.30 -13.34
CA ARG A 446 8.02 13.69 -14.51
C ARG A 446 6.96 14.60 -15.14
N ALA A 447 7.17 15.91 -15.09
CA ALA A 447 6.19 16.91 -15.50
C ALA A 447 6.43 17.48 -16.89
N ALA A 448 7.52 17.15 -17.59
CA ALA A 448 7.90 17.81 -18.85
C ALA A 448 6.76 17.84 -19.88
N ASP A 449 5.98 16.77 -20.00
CA ASP A 449 4.87 16.64 -20.96
C ASP A 449 3.52 17.06 -20.37
N SER A 450 3.43 17.33 -19.06
CA SER A 450 2.21 17.77 -18.39
C SER A 450 1.92 19.25 -18.63
N GLU A 451 0.68 19.68 -18.41
CA GLU A 451 0.30 21.10 -18.49
C GLU A 451 1.09 21.95 -17.48
N VAL A 452 1.33 21.44 -16.28
CA VAL A 452 2.18 22.09 -15.26
C VAL A 452 3.61 22.28 -15.80
N GLY A 453 4.21 21.23 -16.33
CA GLY A 453 5.56 21.31 -16.88
C GLY A 453 5.69 22.26 -18.06
N LYS A 454 4.74 22.22 -18.99
CA LYS A 454 4.66 23.17 -20.12
C LYS A 454 4.52 24.61 -19.63
N ALA A 455 3.70 24.85 -18.59
CA ALA A 455 3.56 26.19 -18.00
C ALA A 455 4.87 26.66 -17.36
N LEU A 456 5.57 25.81 -16.62
CA LEU A 456 6.85 26.11 -15.98
C LEU A 456 7.98 26.37 -16.98
N LEU A 457 7.97 25.70 -18.12
CA LEU A 457 8.97 25.88 -19.19
C LEU A 457 8.69 27.14 -20.04
N ASN A 458 7.40 27.53 -20.21
CA ASN A 458 7.00 28.67 -20.98
C ASN A 458 6.96 29.94 -20.11
N ARG A 459 8.15 30.51 -19.85
CA ARG A 459 8.35 31.69 -19.01
C ARG A 459 8.02 32.96 -19.79
N ARG A 460 6.88 33.58 -19.52
CA ARG A 460 6.52 34.88 -20.06
C ARG A 460 6.82 36.07 -19.13
N GLY A 461 7.56 35.80 -18.01
CA GLY A 461 7.87 36.82 -17.00
C GLY A 461 6.75 37.07 -16.00
N GLU A 462 5.62 36.38 -16.14
CA GLU A 462 4.49 36.44 -15.22
C GLU A 462 4.83 35.76 -13.89
N PRO A 463 4.28 36.23 -12.76
CA PRO A 463 4.40 35.53 -11.49
C PRO A 463 3.59 34.25 -11.50
N PHE A 464 3.99 33.29 -10.64
CA PHE A 464 3.29 32.04 -10.43
C PHE A 464 2.90 31.86 -8.95
N ASN A 465 1.77 31.24 -8.73
CA ASN A 465 1.44 30.59 -7.47
C ASN A 465 1.73 29.11 -7.65
N LEU A 466 2.69 28.58 -6.87
CA LEU A 466 3.13 27.18 -6.96
C LEU A 466 2.69 26.42 -5.73
N ALA A 467 1.96 25.33 -5.93
CA ALA A 467 1.57 24.41 -4.87
C ALA A 467 2.54 23.22 -4.81
N GLY A 468 2.87 22.77 -3.60
CA GLY A 468 3.78 21.65 -3.43
C GLY A 468 4.31 21.51 -2.01
N THR A 469 5.38 20.73 -1.85
CA THR A 469 5.98 20.41 -0.55
C THR A 469 7.41 20.95 -0.44
N LEU A 470 7.82 21.31 0.77
CA LEU A 470 9.16 21.82 1.05
C LEU A 470 10.00 20.72 1.70
N ARG A 471 11.05 20.28 1.02
CA ARG A 471 11.92 19.19 1.48
C ARG A 471 13.36 19.65 1.65
N LYS A 472 14.07 19.00 2.58
CA LYS A 472 15.53 19.14 2.67
C LYS A 472 16.18 18.35 1.52
N ASP A 473 17.18 18.95 0.92
CA ASP A 473 18.08 18.34 -0.03
C ASP A 473 19.50 18.45 0.51
N THR A 474 20.15 17.32 0.79
CA THR A 474 21.53 17.28 1.28
C THR A 474 22.43 16.78 0.15
N TRP A 475 23.13 17.72 -0.48
CA TRP A 475 24.06 17.42 -1.56
C TRP A 475 25.48 17.85 -1.17
N MET A 476 26.45 16.93 -1.25
CA MET A 476 27.88 17.17 -0.91
C MET A 476 28.08 17.83 0.48
N GLY A 477 27.32 17.40 1.50
CA GLY A 477 27.44 17.91 2.87
C GLY A 477 26.80 19.29 3.09
N ARG A 478 26.17 19.89 2.09
CA ARG A 478 25.39 21.15 2.24
C ARG A 478 23.91 20.83 2.28
N THR A 479 23.26 21.20 3.38
CA THR A 479 21.82 21.11 3.50
C THR A 479 21.19 22.35 2.88
N GLN A 480 20.34 22.12 1.88
CA GLN A 480 19.53 23.14 1.22
C GLN A 480 18.06 22.71 1.30
N VAL A 481 17.16 23.60 0.98
CA VAL A 481 15.76 23.27 0.76
C VAL A 481 15.44 23.27 -0.71
N GLN A 482 14.55 22.38 -1.09
CA GLN A 482 13.98 22.27 -2.42
C GLN A 482 12.46 22.27 -2.32
N PHE A 483 11.78 23.01 -3.20
CA PHE A 483 10.35 22.97 -3.32
C PHE A 483 9.96 21.94 -4.38
N VAL A 484 9.19 20.94 -4.01
CA VAL A 484 8.65 19.94 -4.94
C VAL A 484 7.30 20.45 -5.44
N ILE A 485 7.27 20.86 -6.71
CA ILE A 485 6.07 21.43 -7.34
C ILE A 485 5.12 20.31 -7.72
N GLU A 486 3.87 20.40 -7.28
CA GLU A 486 2.76 19.51 -7.64
C GLU A 486 1.81 20.17 -8.61
N ASP A 487 1.57 21.48 -8.46
CA ASP A 487 0.71 22.26 -9.35
C ASP A 487 1.20 23.71 -9.49
N ALA A 488 0.75 24.38 -10.55
CA ALA A 488 1.18 25.73 -10.88
C ALA A 488 0.03 26.53 -11.50
N MET A 489 -0.26 27.69 -10.94
CA MET A 489 -1.21 28.65 -11.47
C MET A 489 -0.48 29.96 -11.77
N ARG A 490 -0.74 30.55 -12.94
CA ARG A 490 -0.26 31.92 -13.26
C ARG A 490 -1.01 32.92 -12.39
N GLY A 491 -0.26 33.86 -11.81
CA GLY A 491 -0.80 34.92 -10.96
C GLY A 491 -1.41 36.07 -11.75
#